data_95048b8d92657d462149f23c25fa78c0
#
_entry.id   95048b8d92657d462149f23c25fa78c0
#
_cell.length_a   1.000
_cell.length_b   1.000
_cell.length_c   1.000
_cell.angle_alpha   90.00
_cell.angle_beta   90.00
_cell.angle_gamma   90.00
#
_symmetry.space_group_name_H-M   'P 1'
#
loop_
_entity.id
_entity.type
_entity.pdbx_description
1 polymer ?
#
loop_
_entity_poly.entity_id
_entity_poly.type
_entity_poly.pdbx_seq_one_letter_code
_entity_poly.pdbx_strand_id
1 'polypeptide(L)'
;MVSIFVRMNKTIALLFIGLVLGINVYLCWRLWRITPGMWFVKASVVLVYLLWMALFFVSFIRIERLPVGLAHAVYNVGNPWLIFFLYLLIGFLLAGLARICHLIPPTFLKDSLTGLCTIVGGVILLMAIGGIHYHHKYREEFTIHTDKPFDKPLKIVLVSDLHLGYHNRRAELARWVDMINAENPDLILTAGDVVDRSMRPVVEGDYADEFHRLNAPVWTVLGNHDYYSNEPLVEQFFRDAGIRLLRDECASFGGLTVIGRDDRTNRHRKPLSALADSINGFSILLDHQPYHLEEAEQAGIDFQFSGHTHRGQIWPISWVTDALYEKSWGHHQRGNTRYYITSGLGIWGPRIRIGSRSEYLVLYLCSV
;
A
#
# COMPACT_ATOMS: atom_id res chain seq x y z
N MET A 1 8.82 6.98 5.50
CA MET A 1 8.89 8.48 5.38
C MET A 1 9.98 9.09 6.25
N VAL A 2 10.11 8.73 7.54
CA VAL A 2 11.21 9.25 8.40
C VAL A 2 12.60 8.90 7.84
N SER A 3 12.81 7.69 7.31
CA SER A 3 14.09 7.28 6.71
C SER A 3 14.45 8.04 5.41
N ILE A 4 13.47 8.50 4.65
CA ILE A 4 13.67 9.32 3.45
C ILE A 4 14.15 10.72 3.87
N PHE A 5 13.54 11.32 4.90
CA PHE A 5 13.96 12.62 5.42
C PHE A 5 15.38 12.61 6.02
N VAL A 6 15.80 11.51 6.66
CA VAL A 6 17.16 11.40 7.24
C VAL A 6 18.26 11.41 6.15
N ARG A 7 17.94 11.02 4.90
CA ARG A 7 18.89 11.03 3.77
C ARG A 7 18.77 12.26 2.86
N MET A 8 17.72 13.05 3.01
CA MET A 8 17.55 14.28 2.21
C MET A 8 18.57 15.35 2.64
N ASN A 9 19.11 16.06 1.66
CA ASN A 9 19.87 17.28 1.92
C ASN A 9 19.01 18.23 2.79
N LYS A 10 19.61 18.78 3.88
CA LYS A 10 18.92 19.66 4.83
C LYS A 10 18.16 20.81 4.13
N THR A 11 18.74 21.37 3.07
CA THR A 11 18.12 22.44 2.28
C THR A 11 16.85 21.96 1.59
N ILE A 12 16.88 20.75 0.97
CA ILE A 12 15.69 20.16 0.30
C ILE A 12 14.60 19.85 1.34
N ALA A 13 14.97 19.32 2.50
CA ALA A 13 14.03 19.07 3.60
C ALA A 13 13.35 20.37 4.08
N LEU A 14 14.12 21.45 4.27
CA LEU A 14 13.58 22.74 4.67
C LEU A 14 12.68 23.37 3.61
N LEU A 15 13.04 23.27 2.33
CA LEU A 15 12.19 23.72 1.22
C LEU A 15 10.87 22.95 1.17
N PHE A 16 10.92 21.62 1.35
CA PHE A 16 9.72 20.77 1.38
C PHE A 16 8.81 21.14 2.57
N ILE A 17 9.37 21.31 3.76
CA ILE A 17 8.62 21.76 4.95
C ILE A 17 8.00 23.14 4.70
N GLY A 18 8.77 24.09 4.16
CA GLY A 18 8.29 25.42 3.80
C GLY A 18 7.14 25.38 2.79
N LEU A 19 7.25 24.53 1.77
CA LEU A 19 6.18 24.33 0.78
C LEU A 19 4.90 23.78 1.43
N VAL A 20 5.01 22.72 2.25
CA VAL A 20 3.85 22.13 2.96
C VAL A 20 3.21 23.16 3.88
N LEU A 21 3.99 23.93 4.64
CA LEU A 21 3.46 25.00 5.50
C LEU A 21 2.77 26.09 4.66
N GLY A 22 3.38 26.54 3.57
CA GLY A 22 2.78 27.52 2.66
C GLY A 22 1.45 27.06 2.08
N ILE A 23 1.34 25.80 1.68
CA ILE A 23 0.09 25.22 1.21
C ILE A 23 -0.96 25.20 2.32
N ASN A 24 -0.59 24.84 3.55
CA ASN A 24 -1.53 24.85 4.68
C ASN A 24 -2.03 26.28 5.01
N VAL A 25 -1.16 27.27 4.97
CA VAL A 25 -1.56 28.70 5.11
C VAL A 25 -2.55 29.09 4.01
N TYR A 26 -2.27 28.73 2.75
CA TYR A 26 -3.17 28.94 1.62
C TYR A 26 -4.54 28.27 1.85
N LEU A 27 -4.57 27.01 2.28
CA LEU A 27 -5.81 26.26 2.53
C LEU A 27 -6.61 26.89 3.68
N CYS A 28 -5.98 27.27 4.78
CA CYS A 28 -6.63 27.99 5.88
C CYS A 28 -7.24 29.31 5.40
N TRP A 29 -6.50 30.08 4.59
CA TRP A 29 -7.01 31.31 3.99
C TRP A 29 -8.20 31.03 3.05
N ARG A 30 -8.15 29.98 2.23
CA ARG A 30 -9.26 29.59 1.32
C ARG A 30 -10.49 29.16 2.12
N LEU A 31 -10.34 28.34 3.14
CA LEU A 31 -11.42 27.91 4.04
C LEU A 31 -12.05 29.11 4.74
N TRP A 32 -11.24 30.03 5.24
CA TRP A 32 -11.74 31.27 5.82
C TRP A 32 -12.55 32.10 4.83
N ARG A 33 -12.06 32.25 3.62
CA ARG A 33 -12.69 33.08 2.56
C ARG A 33 -14.00 32.48 2.04
N ILE A 34 -14.08 31.17 1.89
CA ILE A 34 -15.25 30.49 1.33
C ILE A 34 -16.37 30.29 2.35
N THR A 35 -16.02 30.12 3.64
CA THR A 35 -16.99 29.86 4.70
C THR A 35 -17.88 31.08 4.91
N PRO A 36 -19.22 30.94 4.77
CA PRO A 36 -20.14 32.04 5.00
C PRO A 36 -20.36 32.30 6.50
N GLY A 37 -20.85 33.48 6.84
CA GLY A 37 -21.24 33.82 8.20
C GLY A 37 -20.20 34.61 8.98
N MET A 38 -20.43 34.69 10.31
CA MET A 38 -19.62 35.49 11.23
C MET A 38 -18.21 34.91 11.44
N TRP A 39 -17.31 35.75 11.91
CA TRP A 39 -15.90 35.41 12.09
C TRP A 39 -15.66 34.12 12.91
N PHE A 40 -16.49 33.87 13.94
CA PHE A 40 -16.33 32.66 14.78
C PHE A 40 -16.68 31.36 14.03
N VAL A 41 -17.64 31.40 13.06
CA VAL A 41 -17.93 30.24 12.21
C VAL A 41 -16.73 29.94 11.31
N LYS A 42 -16.14 30.96 10.71
CA LYS A 42 -14.91 30.84 9.89
C LYS A 42 -13.76 30.32 10.72
N ALA A 43 -13.57 30.85 11.92
CA ALA A 43 -12.53 30.41 12.85
C ALA A 43 -12.72 28.95 13.26
N SER A 44 -13.95 28.52 13.52
CA SER A 44 -14.25 27.11 13.86
C SER A 44 -13.90 26.14 12.73
N VAL A 45 -14.22 26.48 11.48
CA VAL A 45 -13.85 25.64 10.31
C VAL A 45 -12.33 25.51 10.18
N VAL A 46 -11.61 26.63 10.29
CA VAL A 46 -10.13 26.60 10.24
C VAL A 46 -9.56 25.85 11.43
N LEU A 47 -10.10 26.03 12.64
CA LEU A 47 -9.65 25.31 13.84
C LEU A 47 -9.85 23.81 13.69
N VAL A 48 -10.99 23.34 13.19
CA VAL A 48 -11.25 21.90 12.93
C VAL A 48 -10.21 21.35 11.95
N TYR A 49 -9.91 22.06 10.88
CA TYR A 49 -8.87 21.66 9.92
C TYR A 49 -7.49 21.55 10.59
N LEU A 50 -7.10 22.54 11.40
CA LEU A 50 -5.80 22.55 12.10
C LEU A 50 -5.72 21.45 13.18
N LEU A 51 -6.81 21.19 13.91
CA LEU A 51 -6.86 20.10 14.88
C LEU A 51 -6.73 18.73 14.20
N TRP A 52 -7.36 18.56 13.03
CA TRP A 52 -7.21 17.32 12.25
C TRP A 52 -5.76 17.15 11.75
N MET A 53 -5.15 18.24 11.26
CA MET A 53 -3.73 18.25 10.92
C MET A 53 -2.84 17.87 12.13
N ALA A 54 -3.10 18.45 13.30
CA ALA A 54 -2.36 18.12 14.51
C ALA A 54 -2.50 16.63 14.89
N LEU A 55 -3.70 16.06 14.76
CA LEU A 55 -3.97 14.65 15.02
C LEU A 55 -3.17 13.75 14.05
N PHE A 56 -3.05 14.13 12.77
CA PHE A 56 -2.18 13.46 11.81
C PHE A 56 -0.73 13.43 12.29
N PHE A 57 -0.17 14.57 12.73
CA PHE A 57 1.20 14.60 13.24
C PHE A 57 1.38 13.81 14.53
N VAL A 58 0.39 13.80 15.43
CA VAL A 58 0.41 12.93 16.63
C VAL A 58 0.47 11.46 16.23
N SER A 59 -0.29 11.04 15.20
CA SER A 59 -0.26 9.67 14.68
C SER A 59 1.09 9.28 14.09
N PHE A 60 1.89 10.25 13.63
CA PHE A 60 3.22 10.01 13.08
C PHE A 60 4.34 10.03 14.12
N ILE A 61 4.25 10.93 15.11
CA ILE A 61 5.40 11.23 16.00
C ILE A 61 5.25 10.55 17.36
N ARG A 62 4.02 10.34 17.83
CA ARG A 62 3.73 9.94 19.23
C ARG A 62 2.93 8.65 19.38
N ILE A 63 2.59 7.96 18.29
CA ILE A 63 1.67 6.84 18.31
C ILE A 63 2.11 5.71 19.26
N GLU A 64 3.41 5.42 19.30
CA GLU A 64 4.00 4.39 20.14
C GLU A 64 3.90 4.70 21.66
N ARG A 65 3.62 5.95 22.03
CA ARG A 65 3.44 6.38 23.43
C ARG A 65 2.00 6.33 23.90
N LEU A 66 1.05 6.09 23.00
CA LEU A 66 -0.37 6.03 23.32
C LEU A 66 -0.77 4.59 23.70
N PRO A 67 -1.77 4.38 24.58
CA PRO A 67 -2.40 3.07 24.73
C PRO A 67 -2.88 2.55 23.36
N VAL A 68 -2.74 1.24 23.09
CA VAL A 68 -3.00 0.68 21.75
C VAL A 68 -4.39 1.01 21.22
N GLY A 69 -5.44 0.92 22.06
CA GLY A 69 -6.80 1.30 21.66
C GLY A 69 -6.90 2.76 21.20
N LEU A 70 -6.24 3.69 21.92
CA LEU A 70 -6.19 5.11 21.53
C LEU A 70 -5.32 5.31 20.29
N ALA A 71 -4.20 4.60 20.17
CA ALA A 71 -3.33 4.65 19.00
C ALA A 71 -4.09 4.24 17.72
N HIS A 72 -4.89 3.17 17.78
CA HIS A 72 -5.80 2.79 16.71
C HIS A 72 -6.76 3.93 16.31
N ALA A 73 -7.40 4.57 17.28
CA ALA A 73 -8.33 5.68 17.01
C ALA A 73 -7.60 6.88 16.39
N VAL A 74 -6.49 7.31 16.98
CA VAL A 74 -5.68 8.43 16.52
C VAL A 74 -5.15 8.17 15.11
N TYR A 75 -4.69 6.95 14.83
CA TYR A 75 -4.19 6.58 13.50
C TYR A 75 -5.30 6.64 12.44
N ASN A 76 -6.44 6.00 12.72
CA ASN A 76 -7.52 5.89 11.73
C ASN A 76 -8.26 7.22 11.50
N VAL A 77 -8.29 8.12 12.49
CA VAL A 77 -8.88 9.46 12.32
C VAL A 77 -7.86 10.45 11.77
N GLY A 78 -6.61 10.40 12.21
CA GLY A 78 -5.58 11.37 11.85
C GLY A 78 -5.07 11.20 10.41
N ASN A 79 -4.76 9.97 9.99
CA ASN A 79 -4.11 9.74 8.68
C ASN A 79 -4.95 10.16 7.46
N PRO A 80 -6.30 10.03 7.42
CA PRO A 80 -7.10 10.52 6.32
C PRO A 80 -6.92 12.01 6.02
N TRP A 81 -6.42 12.81 6.99
CA TRP A 81 -6.12 14.22 6.76
C TRP A 81 -5.16 14.43 5.57
N LEU A 82 -4.18 13.56 5.36
CA LEU A 82 -3.24 13.70 4.23
C LEU A 82 -3.96 13.63 2.87
N ILE A 83 -4.94 12.74 2.73
CA ILE A 83 -5.74 12.61 1.51
C ILE A 83 -6.68 13.83 1.37
N PHE A 84 -7.33 14.23 2.47
CA PHE A 84 -8.16 15.42 2.51
C PHE A 84 -7.38 16.68 2.10
N PHE A 85 -6.18 16.87 2.66
CA PHE A 85 -5.27 17.97 2.32
C PHE A 85 -4.97 18.00 0.81
N LEU A 86 -4.61 16.87 0.20
CA LEU A 86 -4.30 16.79 -1.22
C LEU A 86 -5.51 17.16 -2.09
N TYR A 87 -6.66 16.53 -1.83
CA TYR A 87 -7.84 16.79 -2.65
C TYR A 87 -8.49 18.15 -2.38
N LEU A 88 -8.34 18.68 -1.18
CA LEU A 88 -8.77 20.04 -0.88
C LEU A 88 -7.93 21.06 -1.67
N LEU A 89 -6.61 20.84 -1.74
CA LEU A 89 -5.73 21.65 -2.59
C LEU A 89 -6.15 21.59 -4.06
N ILE A 90 -6.31 20.37 -4.59
CA ILE A 90 -6.75 20.17 -5.98
C ILE A 90 -8.10 20.86 -6.22
N GLY A 91 -9.07 20.69 -5.33
CA GLY A 91 -10.40 21.30 -5.44
C GLY A 91 -10.34 22.83 -5.50
N PHE A 92 -9.54 23.48 -4.64
CA PHE A 92 -9.37 24.92 -4.68
C PHE A 92 -8.58 25.41 -5.90
N LEU A 93 -7.61 24.66 -6.39
CA LEU A 93 -6.87 25.00 -7.61
C LEU A 93 -7.80 24.90 -8.84
N LEU A 94 -8.58 23.83 -8.95
CA LEU A 94 -9.56 23.67 -10.05
C LEU A 94 -10.64 24.75 -10.01
N ALA A 95 -11.18 25.06 -8.83
CA ALA A 95 -12.14 26.13 -8.70
C ALA A 95 -11.52 27.51 -9.00
N GLY A 96 -10.25 27.72 -8.65
CA GLY A 96 -9.50 28.92 -9.03
C GLY A 96 -9.34 29.04 -10.54
N LEU A 97 -8.98 27.95 -11.23
CA LEU A 97 -8.88 27.90 -12.67
C LEU A 97 -10.26 28.15 -13.35
N ALA A 98 -11.30 27.47 -12.87
CA ALA A 98 -12.67 27.66 -13.36
C ALA A 98 -13.13 29.13 -13.24
N ARG A 99 -12.72 29.82 -12.16
CA ARG A 99 -12.99 31.26 -12.00
C ARG A 99 -12.21 32.10 -13.03
N ILE A 100 -10.94 31.80 -13.28
CA ILE A 100 -10.13 32.51 -14.29
C ILE A 100 -10.74 32.33 -15.68
N CYS A 101 -11.24 31.12 -15.97
CA CYS A 101 -11.95 30.80 -17.22
C CYS A 101 -13.40 31.31 -17.26
N HIS A 102 -13.86 32.10 -16.28
CA HIS A 102 -15.21 32.61 -16.18
C HIS A 102 -16.33 31.54 -16.12
N LEU A 103 -16.01 30.29 -15.75
CA LEU A 103 -16.98 29.19 -15.63
C LEU A 103 -17.78 29.25 -14.33
N ILE A 104 -17.27 29.93 -13.31
CA ILE A 104 -17.97 30.16 -12.03
C ILE A 104 -17.86 31.63 -11.61
N PRO A 105 -18.90 32.18 -10.90
CA PRO A 105 -18.88 33.55 -10.47
C PRO A 105 -17.87 33.79 -9.33
N PRO A 106 -17.31 35.00 -9.17
CA PRO A 106 -16.40 35.35 -8.07
C PRO A 106 -16.94 35.05 -6.67
N THR A 107 -18.25 35.16 -6.50
CA THR A 107 -18.97 34.89 -5.26
C THR A 107 -18.95 33.43 -4.85
N PHE A 108 -18.72 32.48 -5.78
CA PHE A 108 -18.62 31.05 -5.48
C PHE A 108 -17.49 30.72 -4.51
N LEU A 109 -16.41 31.49 -4.52
CA LEU A 109 -15.21 31.27 -3.70
C LEU A 109 -15.10 32.22 -2.50
N LYS A 110 -16.19 32.96 -2.18
CA LYS A 110 -16.23 33.93 -1.10
C LYS A 110 -17.58 33.94 -0.42
N ASP A 111 -17.59 33.68 0.91
CA ASP A 111 -18.81 33.69 1.74
C ASP A 111 -19.94 32.83 1.13
N SER A 112 -19.62 31.67 0.57
CA SER A 112 -20.50 30.83 -0.24
C SER A 112 -20.73 29.46 0.37
N LEU A 113 -21.94 29.19 0.84
CA LEU A 113 -22.31 27.84 1.30
C LEU A 113 -22.25 26.82 0.14
N THR A 114 -22.71 27.20 -1.04
CA THR A 114 -22.66 26.35 -2.23
C THR A 114 -21.19 26.01 -2.57
N GLY A 115 -20.30 27.01 -2.60
CA GLY A 115 -18.88 26.78 -2.85
C GLY A 115 -18.23 25.90 -1.79
N LEU A 116 -18.52 26.11 -0.51
CA LEU A 116 -18.02 25.29 0.60
C LEU A 116 -18.51 23.85 0.47
N CYS A 117 -19.80 23.64 0.28
CA CYS A 117 -20.39 22.30 0.13
C CYS A 117 -19.86 21.58 -1.11
N THR A 118 -19.69 22.29 -2.24
CA THR A 118 -19.17 21.70 -3.47
C THR A 118 -17.71 21.25 -3.29
N ILE A 119 -16.85 22.08 -2.72
CA ILE A 119 -15.41 21.74 -2.60
C ILE A 119 -15.18 20.80 -1.42
N VAL A 120 -15.54 21.18 -0.21
CA VAL A 120 -15.28 20.39 1.00
C VAL A 120 -16.15 19.14 1.03
N GLY A 121 -17.44 19.28 0.76
CA GLY A 121 -18.37 18.14 0.70
C GLY A 121 -18.00 17.16 -0.43
N GLY A 122 -17.59 17.67 -1.59
CA GLY A 122 -17.11 16.85 -2.71
C GLY A 122 -15.86 16.04 -2.32
N VAL A 123 -14.90 16.64 -1.61
CA VAL A 123 -13.72 15.93 -1.11
C VAL A 123 -14.11 14.85 -0.10
N ILE A 124 -14.99 15.16 0.86
CA ILE A 124 -15.46 14.19 1.85
C ILE A 124 -16.19 13.03 1.16
N LEU A 125 -17.05 13.32 0.19
CA LEU A 125 -17.75 12.30 -0.59
C LEU A 125 -16.77 11.41 -1.36
N LEU A 126 -15.77 11.99 -2.03
CA LEU A 126 -14.74 11.25 -2.75
C LEU A 126 -13.95 10.33 -1.81
N MET A 127 -13.60 10.81 -0.62
CA MET A 127 -12.92 9.99 0.39
C MET A 127 -13.81 8.86 0.92
N ALA A 128 -15.11 9.11 1.12
CA ALA A 128 -16.06 8.08 1.53
C ALA A 128 -16.19 6.97 0.47
N ILE A 129 -16.33 7.36 -0.81
CA ILE A 129 -16.33 6.42 -1.95
C ILE A 129 -15.02 5.63 -1.99
N GLY A 130 -13.88 6.31 -1.84
CA GLY A 130 -12.56 5.66 -1.80
C GLY A 130 -12.41 4.68 -0.62
N GLY A 131 -13.02 4.98 0.53
CA GLY A 131 -13.09 4.08 1.68
C GLY A 131 -13.92 2.83 1.39
N ILE A 132 -15.08 2.97 0.78
CA ILE A 132 -15.93 1.85 0.35
C ILE A 132 -15.15 0.99 -0.67
N HIS A 133 -14.50 1.64 -1.64
CA HIS A 133 -13.73 0.96 -2.66
C HIS A 133 -12.54 0.18 -2.09
N TYR A 134 -11.85 0.68 -1.05
CA TYR A 134 -10.82 -0.07 -0.34
C TYR A 134 -11.33 -1.40 0.22
N HIS A 135 -12.55 -1.44 0.76
CA HIS A 135 -13.11 -2.66 1.37
C HIS A 135 -13.52 -3.72 0.32
N HIS A 136 -13.74 -3.34 -0.92
CA HIS A 136 -13.96 -4.28 -2.00
C HIS A 136 -12.63 -4.87 -2.45
N LYS A 137 -12.46 -6.21 -2.30
CA LYS A 137 -11.25 -6.93 -2.71
C LYS A 137 -11.49 -7.58 -4.06
N TYR A 138 -10.70 -7.20 -5.05
CA TYR A 138 -10.80 -7.72 -6.41
C TYR A 138 -10.02 -9.02 -6.52
N ARG A 139 -10.69 -10.07 -6.99
CA ARG A 139 -10.09 -11.33 -7.34
C ARG A 139 -9.60 -11.25 -8.78
N GLU A 140 -8.31 -11.37 -8.97
CA GLU A 140 -7.71 -11.52 -10.30
C GLU A 140 -7.38 -12.98 -10.52
N GLU A 141 -7.53 -13.43 -11.76
CA GLU A 141 -7.26 -14.81 -12.13
C GLU A 141 -6.29 -14.85 -13.30
N PHE A 142 -5.30 -15.74 -13.20
CA PHE A 142 -4.33 -15.94 -14.25
C PHE A 142 -3.97 -17.41 -14.38
N THR A 143 -4.08 -17.96 -15.58
CA THR A 143 -3.71 -19.35 -15.89
C THR A 143 -2.44 -19.36 -16.73
N ILE A 144 -1.48 -20.17 -16.32
CA ILE A 144 -0.26 -20.45 -17.07
C ILE A 144 -0.24 -21.93 -17.47
N HIS A 145 -0.21 -22.17 -18.77
CA HIS A 145 0.10 -23.47 -19.33
C HIS A 145 1.59 -23.55 -19.64
N THR A 146 2.23 -24.65 -19.26
CA THR A 146 3.65 -24.87 -19.45
C THR A 146 3.94 -26.34 -19.73
N ASP A 147 5.02 -26.61 -20.46
CA ASP A 147 5.58 -27.95 -20.70
C ASP A 147 6.43 -28.48 -19.53
N LYS A 148 6.68 -27.63 -18.52
CA LYS A 148 7.39 -28.02 -17.30
C LYS A 148 6.47 -28.87 -16.42
N PRO A 149 6.96 -30.03 -15.91
CA PRO A 149 6.12 -30.97 -15.19
C PRO A 149 5.76 -30.49 -13.78
N PHE A 150 4.52 -30.74 -13.39
CA PHE A 150 4.02 -30.65 -12.02
C PHE A 150 3.46 -32.02 -11.59
N ASP A 151 3.50 -32.30 -10.29
CA ASP A 151 2.87 -33.49 -9.72
C ASP A 151 1.36 -33.53 -9.98
N LYS A 152 0.73 -32.35 -9.96
CA LYS A 152 -0.67 -32.06 -10.31
C LYS A 152 -0.81 -30.59 -10.68
N PRO A 153 -1.90 -30.18 -11.33
CA PRO A 153 -2.21 -28.76 -11.47
C PRO A 153 -2.21 -28.06 -10.11
N LEU A 154 -1.59 -26.90 -10.02
CA LEU A 154 -1.46 -26.13 -8.77
C LEU A 154 -2.36 -24.88 -8.81
N LYS A 155 -3.08 -24.66 -7.74
CA LYS A 155 -3.80 -23.41 -7.47
C LYS A 155 -3.06 -22.62 -6.39
N ILE A 156 -2.52 -21.46 -6.75
CA ILE A 156 -1.70 -20.63 -5.86
C ILE A 156 -2.42 -19.30 -5.64
N VAL A 157 -2.59 -18.90 -4.38
CA VAL A 157 -3.06 -17.55 -4.05
C VAL A 157 -1.85 -16.69 -3.76
N LEU A 158 -1.74 -15.56 -4.48
CA LEU A 158 -0.67 -14.59 -4.33
C LEU A 158 -1.25 -13.28 -3.78
N VAL A 159 -0.66 -12.81 -2.69
CA VAL A 159 -1.01 -11.55 -2.03
C VAL A 159 0.25 -10.73 -1.77
N SER A 160 0.10 -9.44 -1.49
CA SER A 160 1.18 -8.56 -1.05
C SER A 160 0.59 -7.39 -0.29
N ASP A 161 1.46 -6.66 0.42
CA ASP A 161 1.11 -5.37 1.01
C ASP A 161 -0.10 -5.47 1.97
N LEU A 162 -0.05 -6.42 2.90
CA LEU A 162 -1.09 -6.57 3.92
C LEU A 162 -1.08 -5.39 4.90
N HIS A 163 0.10 -4.85 5.19
CA HIS A 163 0.30 -3.72 6.09
C HIS A 163 -0.50 -3.86 7.39
N LEU A 164 -0.33 -5.00 8.06
CA LEU A 164 -0.95 -5.25 9.36
C LEU A 164 -0.41 -4.28 10.40
N GLY A 165 -1.30 -3.67 11.17
CA GLY A 165 -0.89 -2.65 12.11
C GLY A 165 -2.05 -1.86 12.70
N TYR A 166 -1.84 -0.55 12.92
CA TYR A 166 -2.85 0.31 13.54
C TYR A 166 -4.13 0.49 12.70
N HIS A 167 -4.09 0.29 11.39
CA HIS A 167 -5.25 0.43 10.51
C HIS A 167 -5.80 -0.92 10.05
N ASN A 168 -4.96 -1.81 9.51
CA ASN A 168 -5.35 -3.16 9.13
C ASN A 168 -5.24 -4.08 10.35
N ARG A 169 -6.36 -4.23 11.07
CA ARG A 169 -6.42 -4.94 12.34
C ARG A 169 -6.65 -6.44 12.15
N ARG A 170 -6.53 -7.20 13.25
CA ARG A 170 -6.83 -8.63 13.29
C ARG A 170 -8.17 -8.99 12.64
N ALA A 171 -9.24 -8.22 12.88
CA ALA A 171 -10.55 -8.47 12.26
C ALA A 171 -10.55 -8.29 10.72
N GLU A 172 -9.68 -7.45 10.17
CA GLU A 172 -9.48 -7.34 8.72
C GLU A 172 -8.70 -8.56 8.19
N LEU A 173 -7.65 -8.95 8.89
CA LEU A 173 -6.87 -10.17 8.58
C LEU A 173 -7.77 -11.41 8.61
N ALA A 174 -8.64 -11.56 9.62
CA ALA A 174 -9.57 -12.67 9.71
C ALA A 174 -10.46 -12.79 8.46
N ARG A 175 -10.98 -11.66 7.96
CA ARG A 175 -11.76 -11.65 6.69
C ARG A 175 -10.93 -12.05 5.48
N TRP A 176 -9.66 -11.63 5.42
CA TRP A 176 -8.76 -12.03 4.33
C TRP A 176 -8.41 -13.52 4.39
N VAL A 177 -8.21 -14.04 5.59
CA VAL A 177 -8.00 -15.49 5.81
C VAL A 177 -9.21 -16.29 5.32
N ASP A 178 -10.43 -15.89 5.69
CA ASP A 178 -11.65 -16.55 5.23
C ASP A 178 -11.78 -16.48 3.69
N MET A 179 -11.47 -15.34 3.09
CA MET A 179 -11.48 -15.13 1.64
C MET A 179 -10.45 -16.02 0.92
N ILE A 180 -9.22 -16.09 1.43
CA ILE A 180 -8.15 -16.93 0.87
C ILE A 180 -8.50 -18.40 1.01
N ASN A 181 -9.02 -18.83 2.16
CA ASN A 181 -9.44 -20.22 2.40
C ASN A 181 -10.59 -20.65 1.46
N ALA A 182 -11.49 -19.73 1.11
CA ALA A 182 -12.57 -20.00 0.14
C ALA A 182 -12.03 -20.35 -1.26
N GLU A 183 -10.83 -19.93 -1.61
CA GLU A 183 -10.15 -20.32 -2.85
C GLU A 183 -9.65 -21.77 -2.82
N ASN A 184 -9.51 -22.40 -1.65
CA ASN A 184 -8.89 -23.73 -1.49
C ASN A 184 -7.53 -23.84 -2.22
N PRO A 185 -6.54 -22.97 -1.91
CA PRO A 185 -5.25 -22.98 -2.57
C PRO A 185 -4.41 -24.19 -2.15
N ASP A 186 -3.48 -24.60 -3.02
CA ASP A 186 -2.42 -25.56 -2.67
C ASP A 186 -1.26 -24.85 -1.93
N LEU A 187 -1.02 -23.58 -2.26
CA LEU A 187 0.07 -22.76 -1.71
C LEU A 187 -0.37 -21.29 -1.66
N ILE A 188 0.05 -20.57 -0.63
CA ILE A 188 -0.15 -19.13 -0.50
C ILE A 188 1.22 -18.47 -0.54
N LEU A 189 1.39 -17.49 -1.45
CA LEU A 189 2.62 -16.72 -1.60
C LEU A 189 2.36 -15.26 -1.28
N THR A 190 3.26 -14.67 -0.47
CA THR A 190 3.15 -13.25 -0.15
C THR A 190 4.42 -12.51 -0.54
N ALA A 191 4.28 -11.43 -1.32
CA ALA A 191 5.41 -10.66 -1.82
C ALA A 191 5.77 -9.49 -0.88
N GLY A 192 5.80 -9.72 0.46
CA GLY A 192 6.29 -8.76 1.44
C GLY A 192 5.29 -7.69 1.87
N ASP A 193 5.77 -6.77 2.70
CA ASP A 193 4.99 -5.72 3.37
C ASP A 193 3.79 -6.31 4.15
N VAL A 194 4.07 -7.37 4.91
CA VAL A 194 3.07 -8.03 5.76
C VAL A 194 2.72 -7.14 6.95
N VAL A 195 3.72 -6.47 7.54
CA VAL A 195 3.55 -5.58 8.70
C VAL A 195 3.77 -4.12 8.30
N ASP A 196 3.03 -3.20 8.91
CA ASP A 196 3.17 -1.76 8.69
C ASP A 196 3.75 -1.06 9.91
N ARG A 197 4.94 -0.47 9.77
CA ARG A 197 5.58 0.50 10.67
C ARG A 197 5.88 0.03 12.10
N SER A 198 5.05 -0.80 12.73
CA SER A 198 5.19 -1.18 14.13
C SER A 198 4.66 -2.58 14.38
N MET A 199 5.46 -3.40 15.06
CA MET A 199 5.06 -4.73 15.51
C MET A 199 4.09 -4.70 16.70
N ARG A 200 4.02 -3.57 17.42
CA ARG A 200 3.24 -3.48 18.66
C ARG A 200 1.77 -3.87 18.51
N PRO A 201 0.97 -3.31 17.56
CA PRO A 201 -0.43 -3.71 17.41
C PRO A 201 -0.58 -5.16 16.94
N VAL A 202 0.41 -5.72 16.24
CA VAL A 202 0.39 -7.08 15.73
C VAL A 202 0.63 -8.08 16.87
N VAL A 203 1.61 -7.79 17.74
CA VAL A 203 1.95 -8.63 18.90
C VAL A 203 0.87 -8.53 19.99
N GLU A 204 0.48 -7.30 20.39
CA GLU A 204 -0.55 -7.10 21.43
C GLU A 204 -1.95 -7.58 20.98
N GLY A 205 -2.17 -7.77 19.68
CA GLY A 205 -3.44 -8.23 19.12
C GLY A 205 -3.47 -9.70 18.71
N ASP A 206 -2.41 -10.48 18.98
CA ASP A 206 -2.29 -11.92 18.68
C ASP A 206 -2.62 -12.25 17.21
N TYR A 207 -2.04 -11.48 16.26
CA TYR A 207 -2.37 -11.64 14.82
C TYR A 207 -1.82 -12.95 14.23
N ALA A 208 -0.81 -13.56 14.86
CA ALA A 208 -0.26 -14.85 14.46
C ALA A 208 -1.33 -15.95 14.42
N ASP A 209 -2.27 -15.95 15.37
CA ASP A 209 -3.35 -16.93 15.45
C ASP A 209 -4.23 -16.96 14.19
N GLU A 210 -4.41 -15.81 13.54
CA GLU A 210 -5.23 -15.75 12.33
C GLU A 210 -4.54 -16.45 11.15
N PHE A 211 -3.21 -16.42 11.06
CA PHE A 211 -2.48 -17.11 10.02
C PHE A 211 -2.55 -18.63 10.18
N HIS A 212 -2.64 -19.14 11.41
CA HIS A 212 -2.84 -20.59 11.66
C HIS A 212 -4.18 -21.13 11.16
N ARG A 213 -5.14 -20.25 10.84
CA ARG A 213 -6.42 -20.63 10.24
C ARG A 213 -6.33 -20.85 8.72
N LEU A 214 -5.21 -20.49 8.08
CA LEU A 214 -5.03 -20.73 6.64
C LEU A 214 -4.90 -22.23 6.37
N ASN A 215 -5.58 -22.69 5.32
CA ASN A 215 -5.69 -24.12 4.96
C ASN A 215 -4.52 -24.62 4.09
N ALA A 216 -3.59 -23.75 3.72
CA ALA A 216 -2.44 -24.07 2.88
C ALA A 216 -1.16 -23.44 3.45
N PRO A 217 0.02 -23.99 3.12
CA PRO A 217 1.30 -23.40 3.51
C PRO A 217 1.42 -21.95 3.03
N VAL A 218 2.00 -21.08 3.85
CA VAL A 218 2.24 -19.67 3.55
C VAL A 218 3.73 -19.43 3.44
N TRP A 219 4.18 -18.93 2.30
CA TRP A 219 5.57 -18.52 2.09
C TRP A 219 5.63 -17.03 1.77
N THR A 220 6.60 -16.34 2.34
CA THR A 220 6.73 -14.89 2.23
C THR A 220 8.17 -14.47 1.93
N VAL A 221 8.31 -13.26 1.42
CA VAL A 221 9.57 -12.48 1.43
C VAL A 221 9.39 -11.25 2.31
N LEU A 222 10.47 -10.55 2.62
CA LEU A 222 10.38 -9.25 3.29
C LEU A 222 10.08 -8.15 2.27
N GLY A 223 9.28 -7.16 2.70
CA GLY A 223 9.14 -5.88 2.03
C GLY A 223 9.83 -4.77 2.84
N ASN A 224 9.86 -3.55 2.30
CA ASN A 224 10.54 -2.43 2.97
C ASN A 224 9.84 -2.00 4.27
N HIS A 225 8.51 -2.18 4.40
CA HIS A 225 7.81 -1.89 5.65
C HIS A 225 8.10 -2.93 6.72
N ASP A 226 8.34 -4.18 6.36
CA ASP A 226 8.78 -5.21 7.31
C ASP A 226 10.12 -4.82 7.95
N TYR A 227 11.06 -4.30 7.15
CA TYR A 227 12.32 -3.72 7.65
C TYR A 227 12.09 -2.51 8.57
N TYR A 228 11.16 -1.61 8.22
CA TYR A 228 10.85 -0.43 9.04
C TYR A 228 10.14 -0.78 10.35
N SER A 229 9.52 -1.96 10.41
CA SER A 229 8.75 -2.47 11.56
C SER A 229 9.60 -3.23 12.58
N ASN A 230 10.92 -3.17 12.52
CA ASN A 230 11.87 -3.97 13.29
C ASN A 230 11.97 -5.41 12.76
N GLU A 231 12.74 -5.59 11.70
CA GLU A 231 12.91 -6.84 10.96
C GLU A 231 13.09 -8.08 11.85
N PRO A 232 13.91 -8.11 12.92
CA PRO A 232 14.04 -9.30 13.77
C PRO A 232 12.74 -9.70 14.48
N LEU A 233 11.90 -8.72 14.85
CA LEU A 233 10.59 -9.00 15.44
C LEU A 233 9.59 -9.47 14.39
N VAL A 234 9.69 -8.98 13.16
CA VAL A 234 8.87 -9.45 12.02
C VAL A 234 9.21 -10.90 11.70
N GLU A 235 10.50 -11.27 11.65
CA GLU A 235 10.91 -12.66 11.45
C GLU A 235 10.41 -13.57 12.58
N GLN A 236 10.45 -13.10 13.84
CA GLN A 236 9.89 -13.86 14.95
C GLN A 236 8.38 -14.05 14.77
N PHE A 237 7.66 -12.99 14.40
CA PHE A 237 6.23 -13.05 14.11
C PHE A 237 5.91 -14.06 12.99
N PHE A 238 6.72 -14.12 11.92
CA PHE A 238 6.53 -15.11 10.85
C PHE A 238 6.69 -16.54 11.37
N ARG A 239 7.72 -16.78 12.22
CA ARG A 239 7.87 -18.10 12.88
C ARG A 239 6.66 -18.45 13.74
N ASP A 240 6.22 -17.50 14.57
CA ASP A 240 5.07 -17.69 15.46
C ASP A 240 3.75 -17.91 14.69
N ALA A 241 3.61 -17.29 13.50
CA ALA A 241 2.46 -17.42 12.61
C ALA A 241 2.52 -18.64 11.67
N GLY A 242 3.57 -19.45 11.74
CA GLY A 242 3.76 -20.59 10.83
C GLY A 242 4.04 -20.19 9.38
N ILE A 243 4.49 -18.97 9.13
CA ILE A 243 4.84 -18.46 7.81
C ILE A 243 6.30 -18.77 7.50
N ARG A 244 6.58 -19.41 6.36
CA ARG A 244 7.95 -19.63 5.90
C ARG A 244 8.48 -18.38 5.23
N LEU A 245 9.49 -17.76 5.82
CA LEU A 245 10.25 -16.67 5.19
C LEU A 245 11.28 -17.25 4.21
N LEU A 246 11.25 -16.78 2.97
CA LEU A 246 12.27 -17.01 1.96
C LEU A 246 13.12 -15.74 1.85
N ARG A 247 14.36 -15.81 2.29
CA ARG A 247 15.27 -14.67 2.31
C ARG A 247 16.53 -14.99 1.53
N ASP A 248 16.59 -14.57 0.27
CA ASP A 248 17.65 -14.94 -0.70
C ASP A 248 17.83 -16.45 -0.78
N GLU A 249 16.74 -17.19 -0.86
CA GLU A 249 16.73 -18.65 -0.93
C GLU A 249 15.64 -19.18 -1.88
N CYS A 250 15.80 -20.43 -2.28
CA CYS A 250 14.85 -21.16 -3.09
C CYS A 250 14.19 -22.29 -2.28
N ALA A 251 12.93 -22.56 -2.58
CA ALA A 251 12.20 -23.68 -2.01
C ALA A 251 11.34 -24.38 -3.08
N SER A 252 11.16 -25.69 -2.96
CA SER A 252 10.37 -26.47 -3.90
C SER A 252 9.02 -26.86 -3.33
N PHE A 253 7.98 -26.86 -4.17
CA PHE A 253 6.63 -27.28 -3.84
C PHE A 253 5.96 -27.90 -5.07
N GLY A 254 5.66 -29.22 -5.06
CA GLY A 254 4.88 -29.88 -6.11
C GLY A 254 5.45 -29.73 -7.54
N GLY A 255 6.78 -29.73 -7.70
CA GLY A 255 7.46 -29.47 -8.98
C GLY A 255 7.71 -27.98 -9.30
N LEU A 256 7.21 -27.07 -8.45
CA LEU A 256 7.46 -25.64 -8.55
C LEU A 256 8.71 -25.24 -7.74
N THR A 257 9.55 -24.36 -8.29
CA THR A 257 10.59 -23.65 -7.55
C THR A 257 10.12 -22.24 -7.21
N VAL A 258 9.98 -21.93 -5.93
CA VAL A 258 9.73 -20.56 -5.44
C VAL A 258 11.04 -19.94 -4.98
N ILE A 259 11.35 -18.79 -5.54
CA ILE A 259 12.55 -18.01 -5.23
C ILE A 259 12.11 -16.80 -4.42
N GLY A 260 12.58 -16.68 -3.19
CA GLY A 260 12.36 -15.50 -2.36
C GLY A 260 13.58 -14.62 -2.35
N ARG A 261 13.47 -13.42 -2.91
CA ARG A 261 14.53 -12.42 -2.89
C ARG A 261 14.33 -11.47 -1.70
N ASP A 262 15.41 -11.19 -0.97
CA ASP A 262 15.37 -10.20 0.12
C ASP A 262 15.07 -8.80 -0.42
N ASP A 263 14.47 -7.93 0.40
CA ASP A 263 14.11 -6.58 -0.05
C ASP A 263 15.36 -5.72 -0.34
N ARG A 264 15.20 -4.76 -1.23
CA ARG A 264 16.27 -3.80 -1.61
C ARG A 264 16.74 -2.91 -0.45
N THR A 265 16.02 -2.87 0.65
CA THR A 265 16.43 -2.21 1.89
C THR A 265 17.72 -2.86 2.42
N ASN A 266 17.87 -4.18 2.26
CA ASN A 266 19.13 -4.87 2.46
C ASN A 266 20.05 -4.68 1.24
N ARG A 267 21.09 -3.86 1.40
CA ARG A 267 22.08 -3.61 0.34
C ARG A 267 22.99 -4.79 0.03
N HIS A 268 22.97 -5.81 0.89
CA HIS A 268 23.79 -7.03 0.77
C HIS A 268 22.96 -8.23 0.27
N ARG A 269 21.71 -7.99 -0.22
CA ARG A 269 20.89 -9.05 -0.83
C ARG A 269 21.63 -9.71 -1.97
N LYS A 270 21.44 -11.01 -2.14
CA LYS A 270 22.09 -11.78 -3.21
C LYS A 270 21.65 -11.27 -4.59
N PRO A 271 22.56 -11.25 -5.57
CA PRO A 271 22.16 -11.07 -6.96
C PRO A 271 21.25 -12.23 -7.40
N LEU A 272 20.27 -11.94 -8.23
CA LEU A 272 19.28 -12.96 -8.65
C LEU A 272 19.95 -14.12 -9.41
N SER A 273 21.02 -13.85 -10.16
CA SER A 273 21.81 -14.88 -10.86
C SER A 273 22.33 -15.97 -9.91
N ALA A 274 22.72 -15.62 -8.68
CA ALA A 274 23.20 -16.60 -7.69
C ALA A 274 22.07 -17.48 -7.11
N LEU A 275 20.81 -17.08 -7.24
CA LEU A 275 19.64 -17.86 -6.84
C LEU A 275 19.13 -18.74 -8.00
N ALA A 276 19.36 -18.29 -9.23
CA ALA A 276 18.87 -18.96 -10.44
C ALA A 276 19.48 -20.35 -10.68
N ASP A 277 20.71 -20.59 -10.19
CA ASP A 277 21.38 -21.90 -10.30
C ASP A 277 20.60 -23.04 -9.61
N SER A 278 19.69 -22.71 -8.70
CA SER A 278 18.87 -23.67 -7.95
C SER A 278 17.49 -23.92 -8.60
N ILE A 279 17.19 -23.34 -9.76
CA ILE A 279 15.90 -23.50 -10.44
C ILE A 279 15.79 -24.92 -11.01
N ASN A 280 14.72 -25.60 -10.59
CA ASN A 280 14.30 -26.87 -11.15
C ASN A 280 12.79 -26.82 -11.44
N GLY A 281 12.39 -27.07 -12.69
CA GLY A 281 10.99 -26.95 -13.10
C GLY A 281 10.52 -25.51 -13.35
N PHE A 282 9.26 -25.25 -13.14
CA PHE A 282 8.68 -23.91 -13.25
C PHE A 282 9.11 -23.03 -12.06
N SER A 283 9.41 -21.76 -12.33
CA SER A 283 9.96 -20.86 -11.31
C SER A 283 9.04 -19.67 -11.07
N ILE A 284 8.75 -19.39 -9.79
CA ILE A 284 8.11 -18.17 -9.34
C ILE A 284 9.09 -17.36 -8.48
N LEU A 285 9.38 -16.14 -8.90
CA LEU A 285 10.16 -15.18 -8.12
C LEU A 285 9.22 -14.26 -7.32
N LEU A 286 9.45 -14.19 -6.02
CA LEU A 286 8.92 -13.16 -5.14
C LEU A 286 10.00 -12.10 -4.94
N ASP A 287 9.82 -10.92 -5.50
CA ASP A 287 10.66 -9.73 -5.25
C ASP A 287 9.72 -8.55 -4.99
N HIS A 288 9.70 -8.06 -3.75
CA HIS A 288 8.69 -7.09 -3.30
C HIS A 288 8.63 -5.84 -4.18
N GLN A 289 9.79 -5.22 -4.47
CA GLN A 289 9.85 -3.98 -5.23
C GLN A 289 10.12 -4.25 -6.73
N PRO A 290 9.24 -3.84 -7.68
CA PRO A 290 9.34 -4.18 -9.10
C PRO A 290 10.36 -3.30 -9.85
N TYR A 291 11.58 -3.27 -9.37
CA TYR A 291 12.71 -2.65 -10.05
C TYR A 291 13.54 -3.71 -10.78
N HIS A 292 14.20 -3.30 -11.87
CA HIS A 292 15.13 -4.17 -12.61
C HIS A 292 14.47 -5.48 -13.06
N LEU A 293 13.32 -5.37 -13.75
CA LEU A 293 12.58 -6.54 -14.25
C LEU A 293 13.43 -7.36 -15.24
N GLU A 294 14.44 -6.73 -15.89
CA GLU A 294 15.41 -7.40 -16.76
C GLU A 294 16.24 -8.47 -16.03
N GLU A 295 16.44 -8.36 -14.70
CA GLU A 295 17.20 -9.37 -13.95
C GLU A 295 16.48 -10.73 -13.95
N ALA A 296 15.14 -10.73 -13.81
CA ALA A 296 14.34 -11.96 -13.84
C ALA A 296 14.31 -12.59 -15.25
N GLU A 297 14.21 -11.76 -16.29
CA GLU A 297 14.30 -12.20 -17.69
C GLU A 297 15.66 -12.88 -17.97
N GLN A 298 16.77 -12.22 -17.57
CA GLN A 298 18.14 -12.73 -17.74
C GLN A 298 18.40 -14.01 -16.95
N ALA A 299 17.75 -14.15 -15.79
CA ALA A 299 17.84 -15.33 -14.94
C ALA A 299 16.93 -16.48 -15.40
N GLY A 300 16.13 -16.30 -16.46
CA GLY A 300 15.23 -17.31 -17.00
C GLY A 300 14.05 -17.65 -16.08
N ILE A 301 13.60 -16.71 -15.28
CA ILE A 301 12.42 -16.86 -14.41
C ILE A 301 11.15 -16.95 -15.25
N ASP A 302 10.25 -17.88 -14.94
CA ASP A 302 8.99 -18.03 -15.67
C ASP A 302 7.95 -17.00 -15.27
N PHE A 303 7.84 -16.71 -13.95
CA PHE A 303 6.87 -15.76 -13.42
C PHE A 303 7.44 -14.99 -12.24
N GLN A 304 7.31 -13.66 -12.24
CA GLN A 304 7.62 -12.80 -11.09
C GLN A 304 6.37 -12.15 -10.54
N PHE A 305 6.21 -12.19 -9.21
CA PHE A 305 5.17 -11.50 -8.48
C PHE A 305 5.77 -10.43 -7.55
N SER A 306 5.27 -9.20 -7.65
CA SER A 306 5.76 -8.03 -6.91
C SER A 306 4.60 -7.19 -6.40
N GLY A 307 4.84 -6.42 -5.32
CA GLY A 307 3.91 -5.46 -4.71
C GLY A 307 4.44 -4.03 -4.71
N HIS A 308 4.47 -3.42 -3.52
CA HIS A 308 5.12 -2.14 -3.18
C HIS A 308 4.47 -0.88 -3.76
N THR A 309 4.09 -0.86 -5.02
CA THR A 309 3.70 0.35 -5.73
C THR A 309 2.33 0.88 -5.33
N HIS A 310 1.45 -0.01 -4.83
CA HIS A 310 0.02 0.26 -4.58
C HIS A 310 -0.70 0.93 -5.76
N ARG A 311 -0.07 0.97 -6.95
CA ARG A 311 -0.48 1.82 -8.06
C ARG A 311 -0.70 3.29 -7.61
N GLY A 312 0.20 3.78 -6.73
CA GLY A 312 0.12 5.11 -6.14
C GLY A 312 -1.00 5.32 -5.12
N GLN A 313 -1.83 4.29 -4.84
CA GLN A 313 -2.94 4.29 -3.87
C GLN A 313 -4.08 5.27 -4.20
N ILE A 314 -3.77 6.53 -4.51
CA ILE A 314 -4.74 7.59 -4.85
C ILE A 314 -4.31 8.35 -6.11
N TRP A 315 -5.26 8.69 -6.95
CA TRP A 315 -5.03 9.60 -8.08
C TRP A 315 -4.73 11.03 -7.53
N PRO A 316 -3.78 11.81 -8.07
CA PRO A 316 -2.97 11.51 -9.27
C PRO A 316 -1.60 10.85 -8.96
N ILE A 317 -1.38 10.33 -7.76
CA ILE A 317 -0.10 9.69 -7.38
C ILE A 317 0.20 8.46 -8.27
N SER A 318 -0.84 7.82 -8.84
CA SER A 318 -0.67 6.76 -9.84
C SER A 318 0.18 7.20 -11.04
N TRP A 319 0.11 8.45 -11.48
CA TRP A 319 0.96 8.96 -12.56
C TRP A 319 2.44 9.02 -12.16
N VAL A 320 2.72 9.27 -10.88
CA VAL A 320 4.09 9.26 -10.36
C VAL A 320 4.64 7.83 -10.36
N THR A 321 3.86 6.85 -9.90
CA THR A 321 4.29 5.44 -9.94
C THR A 321 4.46 4.94 -11.35
N ASP A 322 3.56 5.28 -12.28
CA ASP A 322 3.67 4.92 -13.70
C ASP A 322 4.91 5.54 -14.38
N ALA A 323 5.39 6.69 -13.89
CA ALA A 323 6.60 7.34 -14.40
C ALA A 323 7.90 6.78 -13.77
N LEU A 324 7.82 6.21 -12.55
CA LEU A 324 9.00 5.72 -11.81
C LEU A 324 9.33 4.25 -12.08
N TYR A 325 8.33 3.44 -12.42
CA TYR A 325 8.48 2.00 -12.63
C TYR A 325 8.25 1.64 -14.09
N GLU A 326 9.01 0.71 -14.62
CA GLU A 326 8.74 0.13 -15.95
C GLU A 326 7.31 -0.40 -16.06
N LYS A 327 6.86 -1.05 -14.99
CA LYS A 327 5.49 -1.47 -14.79
C LYS A 327 5.09 -1.23 -13.34
N SER A 328 4.10 -0.39 -13.11
CA SER A 328 3.62 -0.07 -11.78
C SER A 328 2.48 -0.96 -11.30
N TRP A 329 1.74 -1.62 -12.22
CA TRP A 329 0.59 -2.44 -11.89
C TRP A 329 0.13 -3.33 -13.04
N GLY A 330 -0.37 -4.55 -12.69
CA GLY A 330 -0.98 -5.51 -13.61
C GLY A 330 0.04 -6.39 -14.32
N HIS A 331 -0.43 -7.08 -15.35
CA HIS A 331 0.39 -7.98 -16.16
C HIS A 331 1.46 -7.24 -16.96
N HIS A 332 2.61 -7.88 -17.08
CA HIS A 332 3.71 -7.46 -17.93
C HIS A 332 4.45 -8.70 -18.44
N GLN A 333 5.21 -8.54 -19.53
CA GLN A 333 6.03 -9.61 -20.10
C GLN A 333 7.31 -9.03 -20.68
N ARG A 334 8.42 -9.71 -20.42
CA ARG A 334 9.73 -9.46 -21.03
C ARG A 334 10.30 -10.81 -21.47
N GLY A 335 10.57 -10.96 -22.77
CA GLY A 335 10.98 -12.24 -23.30
C GLY A 335 9.99 -13.34 -22.94
N ASN A 336 10.49 -14.40 -22.29
CA ASN A 336 9.68 -15.52 -21.82
C ASN A 336 9.18 -15.35 -20.37
N THR A 337 9.66 -14.33 -19.63
CA THR A 337 9.28 -14.07 -18.26
C THR A 337 7.97 -13.28 -18.19
N ARG A 338 7.02 -13.78 -17.43
CA ARG A 338 5.75 -13.10 -17.12
C ARG A 338 5.85 -12.43 -15.75
N TYR A 339 5.18 -11.30 -15.62
CA TYR A 339 5.17 -10.52 -14.38
C TYR A 339 3.74 -10.16 -14.00
N TYR A 340 3.48 -10.12 -12.71
CA TYR A 340 2.32 -9.44 -12.16
C TYR A 340 2.74 -8.53 -11.00
N ILE A 341 2.51 -7.24 -11.17
CA ILE A 341 2.73 -6.25 -10.13
C ILE A 341 1.38 -5.93 -9.52
N THR A 342 1.18 -6.33 -8.25
CA THR A 342 -0.10 -6.10 -7.58
C THR A 342 -0.18 -4.72 -6.95
N SER A 343 -1.40 -4.20 -6.85
CA SER A 343 -1.67 -2.99 -6.07
C SER A 343 -1.87 -3.27 -4.57
N GLY A 344 -1.75 -4.54 -4.16
CA GLY A 344 -1.83 -4.98 -2.78
C GLY A 344 -3.23 -5.32 -2.27
N LEU A 345 -3.33 -6.28 -1.37
CA LEU A 345 -4.56 -6.67 -0.70
C LEU A 345 -4.95 -5.67 0.39
N GLY A 346 -3.95 -5.26 1.19
CA GLY A 346 -4.03 -4.18 2.16
C GLY A 346 -3.58 -2.83 1.59
N ILE A 347 -3.13 -1.96 2.47
CA ILE A 347 -2.67 -0.61 2.14
C ILE A 347 -1.92 -0.02 3.32
N TRP A 348 -0.95 0.83 3.12
CA TRP A 348 -0.35 1.63 4.18
C TRP A 348 -1.13 2.94 4.39
N GLY A 349 -1.11 3.49 5.62
CA GLY A 349 -1.77 4.75 5.93
C GLY A 349 -3.31 4.67 5.93
N PRO A 350 -4.04 5.64 5.37
CA PRO A 350 -5.50 5.66 5.41
C PRO A 350 -6.11 4.64 4.46
N ARG A 351 -7.14 3.92 4.91
CA ARG A 351 -7.87 2.90 4.15
C ARG A 351 -8.78 3.52 3.09
N ILE A 352 -8.15 4.17 2.09
CA ILE A 352 -8.83 4.88 1.00
C ILE A 352 -8.11 4.59 -0.31
N ARG A 353 -8.83 4.14 -1.31
CA ARG A 353 -8.32 3.93 -2.68
C ARG A 353 -9.11 4.72 -3.69
N ILE A 354 -8.41 5.55 -4.46
CA ILE A 354 -8.98 6.40 -5.51
C ILE A 354 -8.12 6.24 -6.77
N GLY A 355 -8.66 5.56 -7.79
CA GLY A 355 -7.91 5.27 -9.03
C GLY A 355 -6.98 4.06 -8.93
N SER A 356 -6.97 3.35 -7.79
CA SER A 356 -6.34 2.05 -7.60
C SER A 356 -7.33 1.13 -6.88
N ARG A 357 -7.01 -0.16 -6.72
CA ARG A 357 -7.91 -1.14 -6.07
C ARG A 357 -7.15 -2.05 -5.12
N SER A 358 -7.84 -2.68 -4.18
CA SER A 358 -7.30 -3.77 -3.37
C SER A 358 -7.54 -5.09 -4.08
N GLU A 359 -6.51 -5.94 -4.22
CA GLU A 359 -6.62 -7.15 -5.01
C GLU A 359 -5.76 -8.30 -4.49
N TYR A 360 -6.11 -9.51 -4.90
CA TYR A 360 -5.28 -10.70 -4.78
C TYR A 360 -5.34 -11.49 -6.09
N LEU A 361 -4.28 -12.23 -6.39
CA LEU A 361 -4.17 -13.02 -7.61
C LEU A 361 -4.35 -14.51 -7.29
N VAL A 362 -5.18 -15.17 -8.07
CA VAL A 362 -5.31 -16.64 -8.09
C VAL A 362 -4.63 -17.15 -9.36
N LEU A 363 -3.50 -17.81 -9.18
CA LEU A 363 -2.71 -18.36 -10.27
C LEU A 363 -2.97 -19.86 -10.39
N TYR A 364 -3.35 -20.29 -11.60
CA TYR A 364 -3.44 -21.69 -11.97
C TYR A 364 -2.24 -22.07 -12.81
N LEU A 365 -1.50 -23.08 -12.38
CA LEU A 365 -0.39 -23.68 -13.12
C LEU A 365 -0.79 -25.06 -13.62
N CYS A 366 -0.77 -25.26 -14.93
CA CYS A 366 -1.17 -26.49 -15.57
C CYS A 366 -0.04 -26.98 -16.50
N SER A 367 0.34 -28.25 -16.37
CA SER A 367 1.18 -28.90 -17.39
C SER A 367 0.36 -29.13 -18.66
N VAL A 368 0.99 -28.96 -19.83
CA VAL A 368 0.38 -29.26 -21.14
C VAL A 368 0.53 -30.74 -21.45
#